data_d49a15dd29b69dc6c13ccca2f6eed506
#
_entry.id   d49a15dd29b69dc6c13ccca2f6eed506
#
_cell.length_a   1.000
_cell.length_b   1.000
_cell.length_c   1.000
_cell.angle_alpha   90.00
_cell.angle_beta   90.00
_cell.angle_gamma   90.00
#
_symmetry.space_group_name_H-M   'P 1'
#
loop_
_entity.id
_entity.type
_entity.pdbx_description
1 polymer ?
#
loop_
_entity_poly.entity_id
_entity_poly.type
_entity_poly.pdbx_seq_one_letter_code
_entity_poly.pdbx_strand_id
1 'polypeptide(L)'
;TNRCCYGYKKSAENPDKWVIDEEAAEVVRRIFNMCLNGKGPYQIARELAEDKVERPEYYLGIRGRGVNIKSFDMEHPYMWRGGTVKTILTRMEYTGCTVNFRTKKESYKDKRPTKVDSSEWIIFEDTQEPIIDKHTWETVQKLLDTPRRKGVFEENNPLTGKVFCADCGAKMYHHRNAQGIWKKNYFKAGEMIYH
;
A
#
# COMPACT_ATOMS: atom_id res chain seq x y z
N THR A 1 -20.67 -5.73 -4.31
CA THR A 1 -19.90 -6.99 -4.55
C THR A 1 -19.03 -7.25 -3.36
N ASN A 2 -19.43 -8.23 -2.57
CA ASN A 2 -18.77 -8.58 -1.31
C ASN A 2 -17.53 -9.48 -1.58
N ARG A 3 -16.52 -8.92 -2.28
CA ARG A 3 -15.23 -9.60 -2.49
C ARG A 3 -14.26 -9.20 -1.40
N CYS A 4 -13.73 -10.18 -0.68
CA CYS A 4 -12.64 -9.94 0.26
C CYS A 4 -11.40 -9.41 -0.48
N CYS A 5 -10.68 -8.49 0.16
CA CYS A 5 -9.35 -8.14 -0.32
C CYS A 5 -8.34 -9.26 0.02
N TYR A 6 -7.22 -9.26 -0.69
CA TYR A 6 -6.11 -10.18 -0.41
C TYR A 6 -5.67 -10.03 1.06
N GLY A 7 -5.47 -11.11 1.78
CA GLY A 7 -5.25 -11.13 3.22
C GLY A 7 -6.48 -11.52 4.04
N TYR A 8 -7.68 -11.48 3.43
CA TYR A 8 -8.92 -11.92 4.05
C TYR A 8 -9.60 -13.00 3.23
N LYS A 9 -10.40 -13.80 3.91
CA LYS A 9 -11.32 -14.78 3.33
C LYS A 9 -12.70 -14.65 3.97
N LYS A 10 -13.73 -15.15 3.29
CA LYS A 10 -15.07 -15.23 3.88
C LYS A 10 -15.11 -16.27 4.97
N SER A 11 -15.81 -15.96 6.07
CA SER A 11 -16.09 -16.97 7.10
C SER A 11 -16.93 -18.11 6.53
N ALA A 12 -16.68 -19.32 6.98
CA ALA A 12 -17.48 -20.49 6.62
C ALA A 12 -18.88 -20.44 7.24
N GLU A 13 -18.99 -19.83 8.43
CA GLU A 13 -20.26 -19.73 9.16
C GLU A 13 -21.12 -18.56 8.69
N ASN A 14 -20.48 -17.43 8.33
CA ASN A 14 -21.17 -16.23 7.87
C ASN A 14 -20.43 -15.64 6.66
N PRO A 15 -20.97 -15.81 5.43
CA PRO A 15 -20.35 -15.30 4.20
C PRO A 15 -20.20 -13.77 4.13
N ASP A 16 -20.89 -13.03 4.99
CA ASP A 16 -20.78 -11.57 5.06
C ASP A 16 -19.63 -11.10 5.96
N LYS A 17 -19.12 -11.98 6.83
CA LYS A 17 -17.97 -11.68 7.67
C LYS A 17 -16.67 -12.09 6.99
N TRP A 18 -15.68 -11.22 7.12
CA TRP A 18 -14.31 -11.49 6.69
C TRP A 18 -13.48 -11.98 7.86
N VAL A 19 -12.70 -13.01 7.63
CA VAL A 19 -11.72 -13.55 8.57
C VAL A 19 -10.34 -13.48 7.95
N ILE A 20 -9.32 -13.37 8.78
CA ILE A 20 -7.93 -13.31 8.34
C ILE A 20 -7.56 -14.62 7.64
N ASP A 21 -6.88 -14.52 6.51
CA ASP A 21 -6.19 -15.60 5.82
C ASP A 21 -4.71 -15.45 6.13
N GLU A 22 -4.21 -16.16 7.16
CA GLU A 22 -2.89 -15.90 7.74
C GLU A 22 -1.75 -15.96 6.72
N GLU A 23 -1.79 -16.89 5.79
CA GLU A 23 -0.77 -17.02 4.73
C GLU A 23 -0.70 -15.73 3.87
N ALA A 24 -1.85 -15.22 3.45
CA ALA A 24 -1.91 -13.99 2.67
C ALA A 24 -1.71 -12.73 3.54
N ALA A 25 -2.15 -12.76 4.80
CA ALA A 25 -1.99 -11.64 5.73
C ALA A 25 -0.53 -11.41 6.10
N GLU A 26 0.28 -12.47 6.23
CA GLU A 26 1.72 -12.34 6.45
C GLU A 26 2.40 -11.58 5.30
N VAL A 27 2.03 -11.88 4.06
CA VAL A 27 2.53 -11.13 2.89
C VAL A 27 2.11 -9.66 2.96
N VAL A 28 0.87 -9.36 3.37
CA VAL A 28 0.41 -7.98 3.55
C VAL A 28 1.23 -7.26 4.61
N ARG A 29 1.42 -7.86 5.79
CA ARG A 29 2.25 -7.30 6.88
C ARG A 29 3.69 -7.04 6.40
N ARG A 30 4.26 -7.98 5.65
CA ARG A 30 5.59 -7.85 5.05
C ARG A 30 5.65 -6.64 4.10
N ILE A 31 4.67 -6.45 3.22
CA ILE A 31 4.60 -5.32 2.28
C ILE A 31 4.57 -3.99 3.05
N PHE A 32 3.78 -3.87 4.11
CA PHE A 32 3.73 -2.68 4.95
C PHE A 32 5.06 -2.41 5.64
N ASN A 33 5.70 -3.43 6.22
CA ASN A 33 7.01 -3.32 6.86
C ASN A 33 8.10 -2.86 5.88
N MET A 34 8.12 -3.41 4.68
CA MET A 34 9.06 -2.98 3.63
C MET A 34 8.86 -1.52 3.23
N CYS A 35 7.60 -1.05 3.16
CA CYS A 35 7.29 0.34 2.90
C CYS A 35 7.74 1.25 4.04
N LEU A 36 7.52 0.87 5.30
CA LEU A 36 8.02 1.57 6.49
C LEU A 36 9.55 1.66 6.51
N ASN A 37 10.24 0.66 5.98
CA ASN A 37 11.69 0.65 5.81
C ASN A 37 12.18 1.46 4.59
N GLY A 38 11.30 2.24 3.96
CA GLY A 38 11.66 3.17 2.90
C GLY A 38 11.63 2.58 1.49
N LYS A 39 11.22 1.31 1.29
CA LYS A 39 11.11 0.71 -0.05
C LYS A 39 9.88 1.24 -0.78
N GLY A 40 10.05 1.54 -2.08
CA GLY A 40 8.94 1.95 -2.95
C GLY A 40 8.14 0.76 -3.47
N PRO A 41 6.89 0.97 -3.96
CA PRO A 41 6.04 -0.12 -4.45
C PRO A 41 6.69 -1.00 -5.54
N TYR A 42 7.49 -0.42 -6.41
CA TYR A 42 8.21 -1.17 -7.47
C TYR A 42 9.37 -2.00 -6.92
N GLN A 43 10.08 -1.50 -5.90
CA GLN A 43 11.16 -2.25 -5.24
C GLN A 43 10.58 -3.42 -4.45
N ILE A 44 9.47 -3.18 -3.72
CA ILE A 44 8.75 -4.23 -2.99
C ILE A 44 8.27 -5.31 -3.96
N ALA A 45 7.67 -4.93 -5.10
CA ALA A 45 7.20 -5.87 -6.10
C ALA A 45 8.34 -6.74 -6.66
N ARG A 46 9.52 -6.15 -6.92
CA ARG A 46 10.70 -6.88 -7.40
C ARG A 46 11.18 -7.89 -6.36
N GLU A 47 11.31 -7.47 -5.10
CA GLU A 47 11.78 -8.33 -4.01
C GLU A 47 10.83 -9.51 -3.73
N LEU A 48 9.50 -9.27 -3.77
CA LEU A 48 8.51 -10.33 -3.65
C LEU A 48 8.58 -11.33 -4.82
N ALA A 49 8.89 -10.85 -6.02
CA ALA A 49 9.07 -11.72 -7.19
C ALA A 49 10.37 -12.54 -7.10
N GLU A 50 11.47 -11.95 -6.64
CA GLU A 50 12.76 -12.62 -6.39
C GLU A 50 12.62 -13.72 -5.33
N ASP A 51 11.85 -13.45 -4.27
CA ASP A 51 11.57 -14.40 -3.19
C ASP A 51 10.49 -15.44 -3.56
N LYS A 52 10.01 -15.43 -4.80
CA LYS A 52 8.96 -16.35 -5.32
C LYS A 52 7.69 -16.36 -4.46
N VAL A 53 7.27 -15.19 -3.99
CA VAL A 53 5.99 -15.03 -3.32
C VAL A 53 4.88 -14.98 -4.36
N GLU A 54 3.82 -15.77 -4.19
CA GLU A 54 2.68 -15.80 -5.10
C GLU A 54 1.96 -14.44 -5.13
N ARG A 55 1.71 -13.89 -6.33
CA ARG A 55 0.93 -12.67 -6.48
C ARG A 55 -0.54 -12.88 -6.09
N PRO A 56 -1.25 -11.87 -5.62
CA PRO A 56 -2.62 -12.00 -5.12
C PRO A 56 -3.60 -12.67 -6.10
N GLU A 57 -3.52 -12.33 -7.39
CA GLU A 57 -4.39 -12.94 -8.41
C GLU A 57 -4.14 -14.44 -8.57
N TYR A 58 -2.88 -14.86 -8.56
CA TYR A 58 -2.52 -16.27 -8.63
C TYR A 58 -2.96 -17.01 -7.36
N TYR A 59 -2.60 -16.48 -6.19
CA TYR A 59 -2.97 -17.04 -4.88
C TYR A 59 -4.48 -17.27 -4.75
N LEU A 60 -5.28 -16.27 -5.14
CA LEU A 60 -6.74 -16.37 -5.08
C LEU A 60 -7.30 -17.29 -6.18
N GLY A 61 -6.70 -17.28 -7.37
CA GLY A 61 -7.15 -18.06 -8.53
C GLY A 61 -7.06 -19.55 -8.31
N ILE A 62 -5.89 -20.05 -7.85
CA ILE A 62 -5.69 -21.49 -7.58
C ILE A 62 -6.57 -22.00 -6.44
N ARG A 63 -7.02 -21.10 -5.55
CA ARG A 63 -7.92 -21.40 -4.43
C ARG A 63 -9.40 -21.18 -4.78
N GLY A 64 -9.74 -20.91 -6.05
CA GLY A 64 -11.11 -20.69 -6.52
C GLY A 64 -11.79 -19.44 -5.96
N ARG A 65 -11.01 -18.44 -5.49
CA ARG A 65 -11.52 -17.25 -4.80
C ARG A 65 -11.56 -16.03 -5.72
N GLY A 66 -12.71 -15.78 -6.34
CA GLY A 66 -13.05 -14.45 -6.88
C GLY A 66 -12.25 -13.92 -8.07
N VAL A 67 -11.47 -14.72 -8.73
CA VAL A 67 -10.73 -14.34 -9.94
C VAL A 67 -11.54 -14.67 -11.17
N ASN A 68 -11.50 -13.79 -12.19
CA ASN A 68 -12.08 -14.11 -13.48
C ASN A 68 -11.17 -15.12 -14.20
N ILE A 69 -11.61 -16.38 -14.24
CA ILE A 69 -10.86 -17.51 -14.83
C ILE A 69 -10.44 -17.22 -16.28
N LYS A 70 -11.21 -16.39 -17.03
CA LYS A 70 -10.90 -16.05 -18.43
C LYS A 70 -9.68 -15.12 -18.58
N SER A 71 -9.31 -14.38 -17.54
CA SER A 71 -8.18 -13.45 -17.55
C SER A 71 -7.06 -13.85 -16.58
N PHE A 72 -7.16 -15.06 -16.03
CA PHE A 72 -6.20 -15.55 -15.04
C PHE A 72 -4.95 -16.08 -15.74
N ASP A 73 -3.83 -15.42 -15.49
CA ASP A 73 -2.51 -15.83 -15.96
C ASP A 73 -1.89 -16.83 -14.97
N MET A 74 -1.84 -18.09 -15.37
CA MET A 74 -1.24 -19.18 -14.58
C MET A 74 0.26 -19.33 -14.82
N GLU A 75 0.79 -18.74 -15.89
CA GLU A 75 2.19 -18.95 -16.30
C GLU A 75 3.16 -18.15 -15.43
N HIS A 76 2.70 -17.02 -14.87
CA HIS A 76 3.57 -16.09 -14.14
C HIS A 76 3.11 -15.89 -12.68
N PRO A 77 3.25 -16.90 -11.79
CA PRO A 77 2.74 -16.85 -10.42
C PRO A 77 3.40 -15.75 -9.56
N TYR A 78 4.64 -15.39 -9.86
CA TYR A 78 5.46 -14.48 -9.06
C TYR A 78 5.61 -13.10 -9.70
N MET A 79 4.90 -12.81 -10.78
CA MET A 79 5.01 -11.53 -11.48
C MET A 79 4.25 -10.42 -10.74
N TRP A 80 4.85 -9.92 -9.68
CA TRP A 80 4.33 -8.78 -8.95
C TRP A 80 4.48 -7.48 -9.74
N ARG A 81 3.50 -6.60 -9.62
CA ARG A 81 3.51 -5.26 -10.22
C ARG A 81 3.46 -4.20 -9.13
N GLY A 82 4.22 -3.11 -9.30
CA GLY A 82 4.20 -1.99 -8.36
C GLY A 82 2.79 -1.40 -8.14
N GLY A 83 1.93 -1.43 -9.17
CA GLY A 83 0.53 -1.05 -9.05
C GLY A 83 -0.27 -1.93 -8.09
N THR A 84 -0.05 -3.25 -8.10
CA THR A 84 -0.67 -4.18 -7.16
C THR A 84 -0.24 -3.90 -5.73
N VAL A 85 1.07 -3.70 -5.51
CA VAL A 85 1.61 -3.32 -4.19
C VAL A 85 1.02 -1.99 -3.72
N LYS A 86 0.98 -0.97 -4.60
CA LYS A 86 0.36 0.33 -4.27
C LYS A 86 -1.11 0.15 -3.88
N THR A 87 -1.86 -0.69 -4.59
CA THR A 87 -3.26 -0.96 -4.26
C THR A 87 -3.39 -1.60 -2.87
N ILE A 88 -2.50 -2.53 -2.50
CA ILE A 88 -2.47 -3.13 -1.15
C ILE A 88 -2.18 -2.04 -0.11
N LEU A 89 -1.14 -1.25 -0.28
CA LEU A 89 -0.72 -0.21 0.67
C LEU A 89 -1.79 0.88 0.89
N THR A 90 -2.63 1.18 -0.12
CA THR A 90 -3.67 2.20 -0.03
C THR A 90 -5.03 1.70 0.48
N ARG A 91 -5.18 0.39 0.68
CA ARG A 91 -6.45 -0.17 1.17
C ARG A 91 -6.61 0.04 2.67
N MET A 92 -7.62 0.83 3.03
CA MET A 92 -7.98 1.09 4.42
C MET A 92 -8.62 -0.12 5.10
N GLU A 93 -9.20 -1.06 4.34
CA GLU A 93 -9.84 -2.26 4.86
C GLU A 93 -8.91 -3.13 5.71
N TYR A 94 -7.59 -3.00 5.55
CA TYR A 94 -6.61 -3.70 6.39
C TYR A 94 -6.59 -3.22 7.85
N THR A 95 -7.17 -2.05 8.14
CA THR A 95 -7.33 -1.53 9.51
C THR A 95 -8.59 -2.04 10.23
N GLY A 96 -9.30 -3.00 9.64
CA GLY A 96 -10.50 -3.59 10.24
C GLY A 96 -11.81 -2.90 9.85
N CYS A 97 -11.77 -1.97 8.90
CA CYS A 97 -12.96 -1.25 8.44
C CYS A 97 -13.48 -1.75 7.09
N THR A 98 -14.71 -1.44 6.77
CA THR A 98 -15.30 -1.60 5.43
C THR A 98 -15.53 -0.23 4.82
N VAL A 99 -15.04 -0.03 3.59
CA VAL A 99 -15.18 1.24 2.86
C VAL A 99 -16.08 1.06 1.65
N ASN A 100 -17.18 1.80 1.64
CA ASN A 100 -18.16 1.81 0.55
C ASN A 100 -18.10 3.13 -0.24
N PHE A 101 -18.71 3.13 -1.42
CA PHE A 101 -18.86 4.30 -2.30
C PHE A 101 -17.56 4.92 -2.81
N ARG A 102 -16.49 4.13 -2.97
CA ARG A 102 -15.25 4.60 -3.60
C ARG A 102 -15.39 5.00 -5.06
N THR A 103 -16.45 4.51 -5.70
CA THR A 103 -16.79 4.83 -7.10
C THR A 103 -18.28 5.04 -7.23
N LYS A 104 -18.67 5.99 -8.09
CA LYS A 104 -20.07 6.22 -8.48
C LYS A 104 -20.22 6.15 -10.00
N LYS A 105 -21.42 5.85 -10.45
CA LYS A 105 -21.83 6.03 -11.84
C LYS A 105 -22.83 7.18 -11.86
N GLU A 106 -22.62 8.16 -12.72
CA GLU A 106 -23.54 9.30 -12.87
C GLU A 106 -24.85 8.87 -13.54
N SER A 107 -24.76 7.88 -14.44
CA SER A 107 -25.91 7.31 -15.12
C SER A 107 -25.80 5.78 -15.18
N TYR A 108 -26.95 5.11 -15.26
CA TYR A 108 -27.00 3.65 -15.52
C TYR A 108 -26.39 3.26 -16.88
N LYS A 109 -26.33 4.22 -17.82
CA LYS A 109 -25.72 4.03 -19.15
C LYS A 109 -24.20 4.12 -19.12
N ASP A 110 -23.63 4.67 -18.06
CA ASP A 110 -22.18 4.83 -17.96
C ASP A 110 -21.52 3.47 -17.73
N LYS A 111 -20.66 3.10 -18.68
CA LYS A 111 -19.89 1.87 -18.60
C LYS A 111 -18.73 1.95 -17.60
N ARG A 112 -18.21 3.15 -17.35
CA ARG A 112 -17.05 3.36 -16.47
C ARG A 112 -17.47 4.12 -15.20
N PRO A 113 -17.24 3.53 -14.01
CA PRO A 113 -17.46 4.24 -12.76
C PRO A 113 -16.36 5.32 -12.57
N THR A 114 -16.76 6.49 -12.08
CA THR A 114 -15.86 7.58 -11.68
C THR A 114 -15.44 7.38 -10.23
N LYS A 115 -14.19 7.69 -9.90
CA LYS A 115 -13.71 7.68 -8.52
C LYS A 115 -14.37 8.81 -7.75
N VAL A 116 -14.76 8.53 -6.54
CA VAL A 116 -15.35 9.49 -5.59
C VAL A 116 -14.25 9.97 -4.66
N ASP A 117 -14.33 11.24 -4.25
CA ASP A 117 -13.40 11.78 -3.26
C ASP A 117 -13.50 11.03 -1.94
N SER A 118 -12.40 10.94 -1.21
CA SER A 118 -12.35 10.21 0.06
C SER A 118 -13.25 10.78 1.15
N SER A 119 -13.61 12.06 1.06
CA SER A 119 -14.57 12.71 1.97
C SER A 119 -16.00 12.22 1.82
N GLU A 120 -16.34 11.65 0.66
CA GLU A 120 -17.67 11.09 0.38
C GLU A 120 -17.76 9.58 0.66
N TRP A 121 -16.67 8.95 1.10
CA TRP A 121 -16.67 7.52 1.41
C TRP A 121 -17.48 7.24 2.67
N ILE A 122 -18.23 6.14 2.67
CA ILE A 122 -18.88 5.65 3.88
C ILE A 122 -18.01 4.54 4.47
N ILE A 123 -17.51 4.79 5.68
CA ILE A 123 -16.58 3.91 6.39
C ILE A 123 -17.35 3.32 7.59
N PHE A 124 -17.34 2.00 7.67
CA PHE A 124 -17.84 1.25 8.82
C PHE A 124 -16.63 0.71 9.57
N GLU A 125 -16.42 1.20 10.78
CA GLU A 125 -15.31 0.77 11.64
C GLU A 125 -15.61 -0.60 12.27
N ASP A 126 -14.57 -1.33 12.68
CA ASP A 126 -14.65 -2.59 13.43
C ASP A 126 -15.51 -3.69 12.78
N THR A 127 -15.53 -3.75 11.46
CA THR A 127 -16.28 -4.77 10.71
C THR A 127 -15.56 -6.11 10.61
N GLN A 128 -14.22 -6.12 10.73
CA GLN A 128 -13.38 -7.30 10.70
C GLN A 128 -12.12 -7.08 11.56
N GLU A 129 -11.43 -8.19 11.87
CA GLU A 129 -10.15 -8.15 12.58
C GLU A 129 -9.09 -7.43 11.74
N PRO A 130 -8.35 -6.45 12.29
CA PRO A 130 -7.33 -5.71 11.54
C PRO A 130 -6.08 -6.55 11.29
N ILE A 131 -5.55 -6.51 10.07
CA ILE A 131 -4.24 -7.08 9.72
C ILE A 131 -3.12 -6.08 10.05
N ILE A 132 -3.41 -4.78 9.89
CA ILE A 132 -2.50 -3.65 10.11
C ILE A 132 -3.18 -2.67 11.05
N ASP A 133 -2.46 -2.13 12.01
CA ASP A 133 -2.98 -1.07 12.88
C ASP A 133 -3.15 0.26 12.11
N LYS A 134 -4.07 1.10 12.59
CA LYS A 134 -4.46 2.37 11.96
C LYS A 134 -3.28 3.33 11.85
N HIS A 135 -2.45 3.41 12.90
CA HIS A 135 -1.28 4.30 12.92
C HIS A 135 -0.24 3.91 11.86
N THR A 136 0.04 2.61 11.73
CA THR A 136 0.93 2.08 10.68
C THR A 136 0.39 2.40 9.29
N TRP A 137 -0.91 2.21 9.06
CA TRP A 137 -1.54 2.53 7.79
C TRP A 137 -1.41 4.03 7.45
N GLU A 138 -1.74 4.93 8.39
CA GLU A 138 -1.62 6.39 8.21
C GLU A 138 -0.18 6.82 7.92
N THR A 139 0.79 6.24 8.62
CA THR A 139 2.20 6.49 8.37
C THR A 139 2.61 6.10 6.95
N VAL A 140 2.13 4.95 6.47
CA VAL A 140 2.38 4.51 5.10
C VAL A 140 1.74 5.45 4.08
N GLN A 141 0.51 5.97 4.32
CA GLN A 141 -0.09 6.97 3.41
C GLN A 141 0.80 8.22 3.31
N LYS A 142 1.27 8.77 4.45
CA LYS A 142 2.20 9.91 4.45
C LYS A 142 3.49 9.63 3.68
N LEU A 143 4.00 8.39 3.75
CA LEU A 143 5.18 7.97 2.98
C LEU A 143 4.90 7.88 1.48
N LEU A 144 3.72 7.39 1.08
CA LEU A 144 3.32 7.28 -0.34
C LEU A 144 3.13 8.64 -0.99
N ASP A 145 2.61 9.62 -0.26
CA ASP A 145 2.41 11.00 -0.72
C ASP A 145 3.71 11.80 -0.80
N THR A 146 4.82 11.23 -0.27
CA THR A 146 6.11 11.90 -0.34
C THR A 146 6.74 11.68 -1.71
N PRO A 147 7.02 12.75 -2.49
CA PRO A 147 7.72 12.63 -3.76
C PRO A 147 9.09 11.99 -3.54
N ARG A 148 9.32 10.83 -4.15
CA ARG A 148 10.62 10.17 -4.10
C ARG A 148 11.42 10.57 -5.33
N ARG A 149 12.52 11.28 -5.12
CA ARG A 149 13.50 11.50 -6.19
C ARG A 149 14.16 10.15 -6.50
N LYS A 150 14.33 9.84 -7.79
CA LYS A 150 15.19 8.73 -8.22
C LYS A 150 16.60 9.01 -7.69
N GLY A 151 16.98 8.34 -6.62
CA GLY A 151 18.33 8.44 -6.08
C GLY A 151 19.29 7.66 -6.97
N VAL A 152 20.47 8.21 -7.22
CA VAL A 152 21.59 7.54 -7.87
C VAL A 152 22.18 6.45 -6.95
N PHE A 153 21.74 6.40 -5.69
CA PHE A 153 22.30 5.53 -4.65
C PHE A 153 21.33 4.39 -4.34
N GLU A 154 21.87 3.17 -4.27
CA GLU A 154 21.12 1.93 -4.03
C GLU A 154 20.48 1.83 -2.63
N GLU A 155 20.99 2.57 -1.65
CA GLU A 155 20.50 2.53 -0.27
C GLU A 155 19.39 3.55 -0.01
N ASN A 156 18.24 3.04 0.40
CA ASN A 156 17.13 3.87 0.85
C ASN A 156 17.37 4.36 2.29
N ASN A 157 17.28 5.67 2.50
CA ASN A 157 17.30 6.20 3.87
C ASN A 157 15.95 5.86 4.57
N PRO A 158 15.97 5.08 5.67
CA PRO A 158 14.76 4.68 6.39
C PRO A 158 14.00 5.85 7.03
N LEU A 159 14.65 7.02 7.16
CA LEU A 159 14.05 8.24 7.69
C LEU A 159 13.33 9.09 6.62
N THR A 160 13.42 8.72 5.35
CA THR A 160 12.77 9.47 4.26
C THR A 160 11.27 9.55 4.46
N GLY A 161 10.74 10.78 4.57
CA GLY A 161 9.31 11.05 4.77
C GLY A 161 8.79 10.88 6.20
N LYS A 162 9.66 10.55 7.17
CA LYS A 162 9.31 10.35 8.58
C LYS A 162 9.76 11.48 9.49
N VAL A 163 10.62 12.37 9.02
CA VAL A 163 11.19 13.46 9.81
C VAL A 163 10.47 14.75 9.49
N PHE A 164 10.03 15.43 10.54
CA PHE A 164 9.34 16.71 10.48
C PHE A 164 10.04 17.71 11.42
N CYS A 165 9.99 18.99 11.08
CA CYS A 165 10.49 20.04 11.95
C CYS A 165 9.64 20.10 13.23
N ALA A 166 10.27 20.16 14.40
CA ALA A 166 9.57 20.22 15.68
C ALA A 166 8.83 21.56 15.86
N ASP A 167 9.35 22.65 15.26
CA ASP A 167 8.82 23.99 15.45
C ASP A 167 7.64 24.30 14.51
N CYS A 168 7.78 24.00 13.21
CA CYS A 168 6.79 24.37 12.20
C CYS A 168 6.04 23.18 11.57
N GLY A 169 6.36 21.94 11.94
CA GLY A 169 5.74 20.73 11.39
C GLY A 169 6.08 20.46 9.92
N ALA A 170 6.93 21.27 9.28
CA ALA A 170 7.30 21.08 7.88
C ALA A 170 8.10 19.78 7.69
N LYS A 171 7.84 19.12 6.56
CA LYS A 171 8.53 17.87 6.20
C LYS A 171 10.02 18.16 5.92
N MET A 172 10.89 17.35 6.51
CA MET A 172 12.33 17.47 6.32
C MET A 172 12.82 16.44 5.30
N TYR A 173 13.78 16.86 4.47
CA TYR A 173 14.33 16.02 3.41
C TYR A 173 15.81 15.76 3.67
N HIS A 174 16.21 14.49 3.51
CA HIS A 174 17.62 14.14 3.57
C HIS A 174 18.34 14.63 2.30
N HIS A 175 19.35 15.44 2.47
CA HIS A 175 20.16 15.98 1.39
C HIS A 175 21.54 15.30 1.41
N ARG A 176 21.93 14.67 0.30
CA ARG A 176 23.28 14.12 0.10
C ARG A 176 24.04 15.03 -0.85
N ASN A 177 25.29 15.33 -0.52
CA ASN A 177 26.15 16.12 -1.40
C ASN A 177 26.67 15.27 -2.56
N ALA A 178 26.69 15.85 -3.78
CA ALA A 178 27.06 15.14 -5.03
C ALA A 178 28.49 14.59 -5.08
N GLN A 179 29.36 15.02 -4.15
CA GLN A 179 30.78 14.64 -4.13
C GLN A 179 31.09 13.30 -3.43
N GLY A 180 30.08 12.52 -3.03
CA GLY A 180 30.28 11.18 -2.44
C GLY A 180 31.00 11.14 -1.09
N ILE A 181 31.49 12.27 -0.61
CA ILE A 181 32.16 12.39 0.67
C ILE A 181 31.10 12.67 1.72
N TRP A 182 30.98 11.81 2.72
CA TRP A 182 30.05 11.90 3.86
C TRP A 182 30.35 13.10 4.75
N LYS A 183 30.31 14.33 4.20
CA LYS A 183 30.43 15.57 4.96
C LYS A 183 29.05 16.04 5.35
N LYS A 184 28.55 15.55 6.49
CA LYS A 184 27.32 15.98 7.19
C LYS A 184 26.03 15.78 6.40
N ASN A 185 25.37 14.66 6.64
CA ASN A 185 23.96 14.50 6.32
C ASN A 185 23.16 15.51 7.16
N TYR A 186 22.37 16.35 6.53
CA TYR A 186 21.45 17.27 7.21
C TYR A 186 20.06 17.16 6.59
N PHE A 187 19.05 17.40 7.41
CA PHE A 187 17.68 17.51 6.96
C PHE A 187 17.35 18.98 6.72
N LYS A 188 16.70 19.29 5.61
CA LYS A 188 16.16 20.62 5.33
C LYS A 188 14.65 20.62 5.48
N ALA A 189 14.07 21.62 6.11
CA ALA A 189 12.65 21.88 6.06
C ALA A 189 12.22 22.26 4.63
N GLY A 190 11.00 21.88 4.22
CA GLY A 190 10.54 21.93 2.83
C GLY A 190 10.41 23.31 2.19
N GLU A 191 10.50 24.40 2.94
CA GLU A 191 10.61 25.75 2.40
C GLU A 191 11.98 26.32 2.70
N MET A 192 12.64 26.79 1.65
CA MET A 192 13.96 27.37 1.74
C MET A 192 13.91 28.70 2.49
N ILE A 193 14.39 28.70 3.71
CA ILE A 193 14.91 29.92 4.30
C ILE A 193 16.42 29.90 4.01
N TYR A 194 16.84 30.72 3.05
CA TYR A 194 18.26 31.01 2.84
C TYR A 194 18.73 31.86 4.04
N HIS A 195 19.65 31.34 4.76
CA HIS A 195 20.56 32.13 5.61
C HIS A 195 21.98 31.99 5.08
#